data_734e1c4ad380168c0f194d1fd3d7533b
#
_entry.id   734e1c4ad380168c0f194d1fd3d7533b
#
_cell.length_a   1.000
_cell.length_b   1.000
_cell.length_c   1.000
_cell.angle_alpha   90.00
_cell.angle_beta   90.00
_cell.angle_gamma   90.00
#
_symmetry.space_group_name_H-M   'P 1'
#
loop_
_entity.id
_entity.type
_entity.pdbx_description
1 polymer ?
#
loop_
_entity_poly.entity_id
_entity_poly.type
_entity_poly.pdbx_seq_one_letter_code
_entity_poly.pdbx_strand_id
1 'polypeptide(L)'
;MQLGMVGLGRMGANLSRRLMRGGHEVVVYDVSADAVRELEGEGSIGTGSLEDFVSKLSKPRAAWVMVPAAFAEQTTDALADLMEPGDVVIDGGNSYYRDDVDRAERYAEKGVHFVDVGTSGGVFGLERGFCLMIGGEDEVVRRLDPIFATIAPGVESAPRTPGRTAANASTAEQGYLHCGPPGAGHFVKMVHNGIEYGIMAAYAEGLNVLNHADVGASEQVSDAETTPLREPKYYRYDLDIPEIAEVWRRGSVVASWLLDLTAAALVEDPKLEAFSGRVSDSGEGRWTVLAAVDEGVPVHVLSASLFDRFESRAEAEFANRILSAMRKQFGGHAERKE
;
A
#
# COMPACT_ATOMS: atom_id res chain seq x y z
N MET A 1 -19.70 -6.25 -18.47
CA MET A 1 -19.65 -4.77 -18.60
C MET A 1 -18.39 -4.38 -19.33
N GLN A 2 -18.33 -3.16 -19.86
CA GLN A 2 -17.11 -2.57 -20.39
C GLN A 2 -16.48 -1.64 -19.34
N LEU A 3 -15.15 -1.62 -19.22
CA LEU A 3 -14.39 -0.70 -18.40
C LEU A 3 -13.15 -0.20 -19.17
N GLY A 4 -12.84 1.08 -19.04
CA GLY A 4 -11.58 1.65 -19.49
C GLY A 4 -10.52 1.56 -18.41
N MET A 5 -9.28 1.23 -18.77
CA MET A 5 -8.12 1.24 -17.87
C MET A 5 -7.02 2.14 -18.42
N VAL A 6 -6.64 3.16 -17.65
CA VAL A 6 -5.55 4.08 -17.96
C VAL A 6 -4.41 3.85 -16.99
N GLY A 7 -3.24 3.54 -17.54
CA GLY A 7 -2.06 3.14 -16.75
C GLY A 7 -1.97 1.62 -16.63
N LEU A 8 -1.03 1.04 -17.39
CA LEU A 8 -0.87 -0.41 -17.54
C LEU A 8 0.42 -0.92 -16.86
N GLY A 9 0.82 -0.24 -15.79
CA GLY A 9 1.85 -0.76 -14.89
C GLY A 9 1.41 -2.09 -14.25
N ARG A 10 2.25 -2.64 -13.36
CA ARG A 10 2.00 -3.96 -12.71
C ARG A 10 0.58 -4.12 -12.15
N MET A 11 0.01 -3.08 -11.54
CA MET A 11 -1.34 -3.14 -10.97
C MET A 11 -2.42 -3.04 -12.06
N GLY A 12 -2.37 -2.00 -12.91
CA GLY A 12 -3.40 -1.78 -13.94
C GLY A 12 -3.48 -2.91 -14.97
N ALA A 13 -2.35 -3.46 -15.39
CA ALA A 13 -2.32 -4.64 -16.26
C ALA A 13 -2.97 -5.85 -15.58
N ASN A 14 -2.67 -6.12 -14.29
CA ASN A 14 -3.26 -7.24 -13.58
C ASN A 14 -4.75 -7.07 -13.30
N LEU A 15 -5.21 -5.84 -13.03
CA LEU A 15 -6.64 -5.52 -12.93
C LEU A 15 -7.35 -5.79 -14.27
N SER A 16 -6.76 -5.34 -15.39
CA SER A 16 -7.29 -5.57 -16.74
C SER A 16 -7.41 -7.07 -17.05
N ARG A 17 -6.35 -7.84 -16.78
CA ARG A 17 -6.35 -9.30 -16.97
C ARG A 17 -7.42 -9.99 -16.14
N ARG A 18 -7.57 -9.59 -14.87
CA ARG A 18 -8.59 -10.16 -14.01
C ARG A 18 -10.01 -9.85 -14.48
N LEU A 19 -10.25 -8.63 -14.94
CA LEU A 19 -11.53 -8.23 -15.55
C LEU A 19 -11.84 -9.03 -16.82
N MET A 20 -10.87 -9.18 -17.73
CA MET A 20 -11.04 -10.00 -18.94
C MET A 20 -11.33 -11.46 -18.62
N ARG A 21 -10.63 -12.05 -17.62
CA ARG A 21 -10.91 -13.40 -17.12
C ARG A 21 -12.34 -13.54 -16.57
N GLY A 22 -12.87 -12.47 -15.98
CA GLY A 22 -14.26 -12.38 -15.51
C GLY A 22 -15.31 -12.08 -16.59
N GLY A 23 -14.89 -12.02 -17.87
CA GLY A 23 -15.80 -11.80 -18.99
C GLY A 23 -16.18 -10.33 -19.24
N HIS A 24 -15.43 -9.39 -18.68
CA HIS A 24 -15.59 -7.97 -18.97
C HIS A 24 -14.77 -7.57 -20.21
N GLU A 25 -15.28 -6.62 -20.97
CA GLU A 25 -14.55 -5.97 -22.03
C GLU A 25 -13.71 -4.83 -21.47
N VAL A 26 -12.43 -4.78 -21.82
CA VAL A 26 -11.50 -3.78 -21.28
C VAL A 26 -10.89 -2.96 -22.42
N VAL A 27 -11.08 -1.65 -22.38
CA VAL A 27 -10.39 -0.69 -23.25
C VAL A 27 -9.18 -0.19 -22.49
N VAL A 28 -7.99 -0.16 -23.11
CA VAL A 28 -6.74 0.14 -22.42
C VAL A 28 -5.98 1.30 -23.06
N TYR A 29 -5.38 2.12 -22.22
CA TYR A 29 -4.47 3.19 -22.62
C TYR A 29 -3.28 3.28 -21.66
N ASP A 30 -2.11 3.48 -22.20
CA ASP A 30 -0.88 3.82 -21.47
C ASP A 30 0.01 4.69 -22.37
N VAL A 31 0.88 5.49 -21.77
CA VAL A 31 1.92 6.25 -22.50
C VAL A 31 2.94 5.32 -23.16
N SER A 32 3.08 4.10 -22.66
CA SER A 32 3.86 3.01 -23.27
C SER A 32 3.02 2.24 -24.27
N ALA A 33 3.27 2.47 -25.55
CA ALA A 33 2.61 1.70 -26.62
C ALA A 33 2.90 0.19 -26.55
N ASP A 34 4.03 -0.22 -25.95
CA ASP A 34 4.35 -1.63 -25.76
C ASP A 34 3.41 -2.28 -24.74
N ALA A 35 3.13 -1.61 -23.62
CA ALA A 35 2.18 -2.09 -22.61
C ALA A 35 0.75 -2.22 -23.18
N VAL A 36 0.35 -1.28 -24.05
CA VAL A 36 -0.94 -1.36 -24.74
C VAL A 36 -0.98 -2.58 -25.67
N ARG A 37 0.06 -2.78 -26.51
CA ARG A 37 0.12 -3.92 -27.44
C ARG A 37 0.16 -5.27 -26.73
N GLU A 38 0.82 -5.35 -25.56
CA GLU A 38 0.84 -6.56 -24.76
C GLU A 38 -0.58 -6.99 -24.37
N LEU A 39 -1.35 -6.08 -23.76
CA LEU A 39 -2.72 -6.38 -23.34
C LEU A 39 -3.70 -6.53 -24.51
N GLU A 40 -3.49 -5.82 -25.61
CA GLU A 40 -4.26 -6.02 -26.86
C GLU A 40 -4.07 -7.45 -27.40
N GLY A 41 -2.83 -7.97 -27.35
CA GLY A 41 -2.54 -9.37 -27.68
C GLY A 41 -3.22 -10.38 -26.75
N GLU A 42 -3.61 -9.98 -25.55
CA GLU A 42 -4.34 -10.78 -24.57
C GLU A 42 -5.88 -10.63 -24.68
N GLY A 43 -6.38 -9.73 -25.54
CA GLY A 43 -7.82 -9.58 -25.84
C GLY A 43 -8.46 -8.27 -25.36
N SER A 44 -7.68 -7.30 -24.88
CA SER A 44 -8.20 -5.95 -24.63
C SER A 44 -8.32 -5.12 -25.90
N ILE A 45 -9.00 -3.98 -25.81
CA ILE A 45 -9.11 -3.00 -26.91
C ILE A 45 -8.02 -1.92 -26.68
N GLY A 46 -6.93 -1.98 -27.44
CA GLY A 46 -5.86 -0.99 -27.36
C GLY A 46 -6.22 0.36 -27.98
N THR A 47 -5.64 1.44 -27.43
CA THR A 47 -5.87 2.82 -27.90
C THR A 47 -4.58 3.62 -27.96
N GLY A 48 -4.54 4.62 -28.85
CA GLY A 48 -3.36 5.44 -29.11
C GLY A 48 -3.35 6.81 -28.39
N SER A 49 -4.50 7.25 -27.86
CA SER A 49 -4.62 8.50 -27.11
C SER A 49 -5.78 8.44 -26.14
N LEU A 50 -5.90 9.42 -25.22
CA LEU A 50 -7.06 9.53 -24.30
C LEU A 50 -8.35 9.79 -25.07
N GLU A 51 -8.33 10.55 -26.16
CA GLU A 51 -9.50 10.81 -27.01
C GLU A 51 -9.96 9.51 -27.71
N ASP A 52 -9.03 8.74 -28.28
CA ASP A 52 -9.33 7.42 -28.87
C ASP A 52 -9.89 6.47 -27.79
N PHE A 53 -9.29 6.46 -26.59
CA PHE A 53 -9.75 5.69 -25.45
C PHE A 53 -11.19 6.02 -25.07
N VAL A 54 -11.52 7.29 -24.82
CA VAL A 54 -12.87 7.71 -24.45
C VAL A 54 -13.88 7.41 -25.56
N SER A 55 -13.47 7.56 -26.85
CA SER A 55 -14.35 7.27 -28.00
C SER A 55 -14.76 5.82 -28.11
N LYS A 56 -13.93 4.87 -27.62
CA LYS A 56 -14.19 3.42 -27.63
C LYS A 56 -14.99 2.93 -26.44
N LEU A 57 -15.23 3.77 -25.45
CA LEU A 57 -16.03 3.43 -24.27
C LEU A 57 -17.53 3.57 -24.54
N SER A 58 -18.29 2.57 -24.11
CA SER A 58 -19.76 2.58 -24.16
C SER A 58 -20.36 3.44 -23.05
N LYS A 59 -21.35 4.26 -23.38
CA LYS A 59 -22.05 5.13 -22.42
C LYS A 59 -23.04 4.34 -21.55
N PRO A 60 -23.20 4.71 -20.25
CA PRO A 60 -22.36 5.66 -19.50
C PRO A 60 -20.96 5.09 -19.29
N ARG A 61 -19.95 5.88 -19.66
CA ARG A 61 -18.56 5.43 -19.65
C ARG A 61 -18.03 5.28 -18.23
N ALA A 62 -17.12 4.31 -18.05
CA ALA A 62 -16.35 4.14 -16.80
C ALA A 62 -14.87 4.01 -17.12
N ALA A 63 -14.05 4.92 -16.63
CA ALA A 63 -12.61 4.92 -16.82
C ALA A 63 -11.88 4.84 -15.48
N TRP A 64 -11.05 3.81 -15.30
CA TRP A 64 -10.24 3.55 -14.12
C TRP A 64 -8.79 3.99 -14.38
N VAL A 65 -8.27 4.82 -13.50
CA VAL A 65 -6.91 5.37 -13.57
C VAL A 65 -6.01 4.65 -12.58
N MET A 66 -4.88 4.12 -13.06
CA MET A 66 -3.85 3.41 -12.29
C MET A 66 -2.46 3.96 -12.60
N VAL A 67 -2.30 5.26 -12.50
CA VAL A 67 -1.02 5.95 -12.73
C VAL A 67 -0.35 6.31 -11.40
N PRO A 68 0.98 6.59 -11.39
CA PRO A 68 1.63 7.12 -10.19
C PRO A 68 0.97 8.40 -9.69
N ALA A 69 0.93 8.59 -8.36
CA ALA A 69 0.23 9.71 -7.72
C ALA A 69 0.58 11.09 -8.30
N ALA A 70 1.84 11.29 -8.72
CA ALA A 70 2.29 12.54 -9.34
C ALA A 70 1.58 12.89 -10.66
N PHE A 71 0.95 11.91 -11.31
CA PHE A 71 0.24 12.10 -12.59
C PHE A 71 -1.28 11.90 -12.46
N ALA A 72 -1.77 11.53 -11.28
CA ALA A 72 -3.17 11.20 -11.07
C ALA A 72 -4.08 12.40 -11.38
N GLU A 73 -3.79 13.57 -10.84
CA GLU A 73 -4.58 14.78 -11.08
C GLU A 73 -4.68 15.13 -12.56
N GLN A 74 -3.53 15.26 -13.23
CA GLN A 74 -3.49 15.58 -14.65
C GLN A 74 -4.27 14.58 -15.51
N THR A 75 -4.15 13.30 -15.19
CA THR A 75 -4.79 12.23 -15.98
C THR A 75 -6.30 12.19 -15.76
N THR A 76 -6.74 12.31 -14.51
CA THR A 76 -8.18 12.32 -14.18
C THR A 76 -8.87 13.56 -14.68
N ASP A 77 -8.23 14.74 -14.62
CA ASP A 77 -8.76 15.99 -15.17
C ASP A 77 -8.89 15.92 -16.69
N ALA A 78 -7.86 15.41 -17.39
CA ALA A 78 -7.91 15.22 -18.85
C ALA A 78 -9.04 14.26 -19.28
N LEU A 79 -9.28 13.19 -18.52
CA LEU A 79 -10.42 12.30 -18.76
C LEU A 79 -11.75 12.99 -18.51
N ALA A 80 -11.90 13.71 -17.41
CA ALA A 80 -13.12 14.43 -17.08
C ALA A 80 -13.49 15.51 -18.14
N ASP A 81 -12.48 16.10 -18.78
CA ASP A 81 -12.69 17.05 -19.90
C ASP A 81 -13.20 16.38 -21.18
N LEU A 82 -12.91 15.10 -21.39
CA LEU A 82 -13.35 14.32 -22.56
C LEU A 82 -14.66 13.57 -22.31
N MET A 83 -15.11 13.47 -21.05
CA MET A 83 -16.31 12.74 -20.66
C MET A 83 -17.58 13.60 -20.71
N GLU A 84 -18.72 12.92 -20.70
CA GLU A 84 -20.06 13.51 -20.77
C GLU A 84 -20.81 13.28 -19.46
N PRO A 85 -21.91 14.05 -19.20
CA PRO A 85 -22.76 13.83 -18.03
C PRO A 85 -23.23 12.38 -17.90
N GLY A 86 -23.07 11.82 -16.69
CA GLY A 86 -23.38 10.43 -16.37
C GLY A 86 -22.21 9.45 -16.50
N ASP A 87 -21.10 9.86 -17.12
CA ASP A 87 -19.85 9.09 -17.14
C ASP A 87 -19.16 9.13 -15.77
N VAL A 88 -18.21 8.23 -15.51
CA VAL A 88 -17.48 8.16 -14.25
C VAL A 88 -15.99 8.01 -14.46
N VAL A 89 -15.20 8.81 -13.75
CA VAL A 89 -13.76 8.67 -13.58
C VAL A 89 -13.50 7.97 -12.24
N ILE A 90 -12.70 6.92 -12.27
CA ILE A 90 -12.32 6.12 -11.09
C ILE A 90 -10.82 6.31 -10.86
N ASP A 91 -10.42 6.83 -9.70
CA ASP A 91 -9.02 6.87 -9.28
C ASP A 91 -8.74 5.64 -8.39
N GLY A 92 -7.94 4.71 -8.90
CA GLY A 92 -7.54 3.48 -8.17
C GLY A 92 -6.08 3.51 -7.73
N GLY A 93 -5.42 4.67 -7.86
CA GLY A 93 -4.03 4.86 -7.45
C GLY A 93 -3.83 5.02 -5.94
N ASN A 94 -2.67 5.54 -5.57
CA ASN A 94 -2.37 5.96 -4.19
C ASN A 94 -2.54 7.47 -4.08
N SER A 95 -3.77 7.93 -4.10
CA SER A 95 -4.10 9.37 -4.06
C SER A 95 -4.43 9.86 -2.65
N TYR A 96 -4.26 11.15 -2.42
CA TYR A 96 -4.62 11.77 -1.16
C TYR A 96 -6.13 12.04 -1.13
N TYR A 97 -6.82 11.52 -0.13
CA TYR A 97 -8.28 11.58 -0.05
C TYR A 97 -8.88 12.99 -0.13
N ARG A 98 -8.16 14.04 0.28
CA ARG A 98 -8.64 15.42 0.17
C ARG A 98 -8.71 15.88 -1.28
N ASP A 99 -7.71 15.47 -2.08
CA ASP A 99 -7.72 15.78 -3.52
C ASP A 99 -8.90 15.09 -4.21
N ASP A 100 -9.32 13.92 -3.73
CA ASP A 100 -10.48 13.20 -4.27
C ASP A 100 -11.80 13.93 -3.99
N VAL A 101 -11.95 14.49 -2.78
CA VAL A 101 -13.11 15.32 -2.42
C VAL A 101 -13.18 16.54 -3.35
N ASP A 102 -12.08 17.26 -3.51
CA ASP A 102 -12.00 18.44 -4.35
C ASP A 102 -12.25 18.10 -5.85
N ARG A 103 -11.75 16.97 -6.32
CA ARG A 103 -12.00 16.46 -7.69
C ARG A 103 -13.47 16.12 -7.91
N ALA A 104 -14.08 15.40 -6.95
CA ALA A 104 -15.50 15.04 -7.05
C ALA A 104 -16.39 16.28 -7.19
N GLU A 105 -16.12 17.34 -6.42
CA GLU A 105 -16.85 18.63 -6.52
C GLU A 105 -16.66 19.26 -7.90
N ARG A 106 -15.43 19.35 -8.41
CA ARG A 106 -15.15 19.93 -9.74
C ARG A 106 -15.80 19.15 -10.89
N TYR A 107 -15.80 17.81 -10.81
CA TYR A 107 -16.35 16.97 -11.89
C TYR A 107 -17.88 16.96 -11.87
N ALA A 108 -18.49 17.09 -10.68
CA ALA A 108 -19.95 17.23 -10.55
C ALA A 108 -20.49 18.45 -11.30
N GLU A 109 -19.75 19.56 -11.39
CA GLU A 109 -20.11 20.73 -12.19
C GLU A 109 -20.28 20.41 -13.69
N LYS A 110 -19.58 19.37 -14.17
CA LYS A 110 -19.67 18.87 -15.55
C LYS A 110 -20.66 17.71 -15.69
N GLY A 111 -21.28 17.27 -14.59
CA GLY A 111 -22.14 16.08 -14.55
C GLY A 111 -21.36 14.77 -14.65
N VAL A 112 -20.03 14.79 -14.48
CA VAL A 112 -19.17 13.61 -14.45
C VAL A 112 -19.03 13.14 -13.00
N HIS A 113 -19.20 11.85 -12.77
CA HIS A 113 -19.04 11.27 -11.45
C HIS A 113 -17.58 10.93 -11.15
N PHE A 114 -17.22 10.97 -9.87
CA PHE A 114 -15.91 10.56 -9.39
C PHE A 114 -16.02 9.45 -8.34
N VAL A 115 -15.17 8.44 -8.45
CA VAL A 115 -15.06 7.32 -7.50
C VAL A 115 -13.59 7.13 -7.17
N ASP A 116 -13.27 7.08 -5.89
CA ASP A 116 -11.94 6.73 -5.40
C ASP A 116 -11.91 5.28 -4.91
N VAL A 117 -10.86 4.54 -5.27
CA VAL A 117 -10.73 3.12 -4.92
C VAL A 117 -9.36 2.81 -4.37
N GLY A 118 -9.27 2.74 -3.05
CA GLY A 118 -8.11 2.21 -2.37
C GLY A 118 -7.93 0.73 -2.68
N THR A 119 -6.89 0.39 -3.43
CA THR A 119 -6.61 -0.98 -3.89
C THR A 119 -5.45 -1.59 -3.10
N SER A 120 -5.68 -2.74 -2.47
CA SER A 120 -4.66 -3.51 -1.75
C SER A 120 -4.56 -4.94 -2.31
N GLY A 121 -3.34 -5.49 -2.39
CA GLY A 121 -3.06 -6.83 -2.95
C GLY A 121 -1.77 -6.89 -3.75
N GLY A 122 -1.23 -5.74 -4.16
CA GLY A 122 0.05 -5.61 -4.85
C GLY A 122 0.15 -6.48 -6.11
N VAL A 123 1.33 -7.02 -6.35
CA VAL A 123 1.61 -7.86 -7.53
C VAL A 123 0.88 -9.21 -7.50
N PHE A 124 0.44 -9.65 -6.33
CA PHE A 124 -0.25 -10.93 -6.15
C PHE A 124 -1.76 -10.85 -6.46
N GLY A 125 -2.29 -9.64 -6.67
CA GLY A 125 -3.72 -9.43 -6.87
C GLY A 125 -4.30 -10.09 -8.11
N LEU A 126 -3.49 -10.39 -9.14
CA LEU A 126 -3.95 -11.13 -10.32
C LEU A 126 -4.57 -12.48 -9.93
N GLU A 127 -3.92 -13.24 -9.07
CA GLU A 127 -4.38 -14.57 -8.66
C GLU A 127 -5.21 -14.52 -7.38
N ARG A 128 -4.83 -13.71 -6.39
CA ARG A 128 -5.51 -13.63 -5.10
C ARG A 128 -6.72 -12.72 -5.08
N GLY A 129 -6.88 -11.83 -6.07
CA GLY A 129 -7.83 -10.71 -6.03
C GLY A 129 -7.27 -9.52 -5.26
N PHE A 130 -7.96 -8.39 -5.40
CA PHE A 130 -7.59 -7.13 -4.76
C PHE A 130 -8.67 -6.74 -3.74
N CYS A 131 -8.25 -6.42 -2.51
CA CYS A 131 -9.12 -5.80 -1.53
C CYS A 131 -9.40 -4.35 -1.93
N LEU A 132 -10.68 -3.96 -2.00
CA LEU A 132 -11.10 -2.64 -2.49
C LEU A 132 -11.86 -1.87 -1.41
N MET A 133 -11.42 -0.64 -1.16
CA MET A 133 -12.07 0.35 -0.30
C MET A 133 -12.57 1.48 -1.19
N ILE A 134 -13.88 1.67 -1.30
CA ILE A 134 -14.50 2.46 -2.37
C ILE A 134 -15.19 3.68 -1.76
N GLY A 135 -14.89 4.86 -2.31
CA GLY A 135 -15.60 6.11 -2.04
C GLY A 135 -16.30 6.60 -3.30
N GLY A 136 -17.53 7.11 -3.15
CA GLY A 136 -18.31 7.62 -4.27
C GLY A 136 -19.81 7.70 -3.98
N GLU A 137 -20.57 8.19 -4.94
CA GLU A 137 -22.03 8.23 -4.84
C GLU A 137 -22.64 6.82 -4.87
N ASP A 138 -23.61 6.55 -4.00
CA ASP A 138 -24.26 5.24 -3.85
C ASP A 138 -24.72 4.60 -5.17
N GLU A 139 -25.35 5.37 -6.04
CA GLU A 139 -25.89 4.86 -7.30
C GLU A 139 -24.78 4.50 -8.28
N VAL A 140 -23.73 5.30 -8.32
CA VAL A 140 -22.56 5.10 -9.19
C VAL A 140 -21.77 3.87 -8.75
N VAL A 141 -21.49 3.76 -7.45
CA VAL A 141 -20.81 2.60 -6.88
C VAL A 141 -21.60 1.33 -7.11
N ARG A 142 -22.94 1.36 -6.90
CA ARG A 142 -23.82 0.20 -7.17
C ARG A 142 -23.82 -0.20 -8.64
N ARG A 143 -23.76 0.76 -9.57
CA ARG A 143 -23.65 0.48 -11.01
C ARG A 143 -22.36 -0.28 -11.35
N LEU A 144 -21.27 0.02 -10.64
CA LEU A 144 -19.94 -0.57 -10.85
C LEU A 144 -19.73 -1.89 -10.06
N ASP A 145 -20.70 -2.32 -9.25
CA ASP A 145 -20.59 -3.51 -8.41
C ASP A 145 -20.10 -4.77 -9.14
N PRO A 146 -20.51 -5.10 -10.38
CA PRO A 146 -19.99 -6.25 -11.10
C PRO A 146 -18.49 -6.16 -11.41
N ILE A 147 -17.95 -4.95 -11.56
CA ILE A 147 -16.51 -4.70 -11.76
C ILE A 147 -15.77 -4.99 -10.45
N PHE A 148 -16.23 -4.41 -9.33
CA PHE A 148 -15.62 -4.60 -8.03
C PHE A 148 -15.64 -6.07 -7.58
N ALA A 149 -16.77 -6.75 -7.77
CA ALA A 149 -16.93 -8.17 -7.46
C ALA A 149 -15.94 -9.06 -8.24
N THR A 150 -15.69 -8.72 -9.52
CA THR A 150 -14.72 -9.46 -10.35
C THR A 150 -13.27 -9.23 -9.91
N ILE A 151 -12.95 -8.01 -9.52
CA ILE A 151 -11.60 -7.65 -9.05
C ILE A 151 -11.30 -8.24 -7.67
N ALA A 152 -12.29 -8.29 -6.79
CA ALA A 152 -12.15 -8.72 -5.41
C ALA A 152 -11.75 -10.20 -5.25
N PRO A 153 -11.20 -10.60 -4.08
CA PRO A 153 -10.78 -11.98 -3.81
C PRO A 153 -11.92 -13.00 -3.80
N GLY A 154 -13.14 -12.57 -3.42
CA GLY A 154 -14.28 -13.44 -3.21
C GLY A 154 -14.35 -14.06 -1.80
N VAL A 155 -15.47 -14.66 -1.47
CA VAL A 155 -15.79 -15.18 -0.14
C VAL A 155 -14.88 -16.33 0.31
N GLU A 156 -14.29 -17.05 -0.63
CA GLU A 156 -13.41 -18.19 -0.35
C GLU A 156 -12.00 -17.77 0.11
N SER A 157 -11.68 -16.47 0.05
CA SER A 157 -10.37 -15.95 0.43
C SER A 157 -10.06 -16.05 1.93
N ALA A 158 -11.11 -16.12 2.76
CA ALA A 158 -10.99 -16.28 4.21
C ALA A 158 -12.25 -16.95 4.80
N PRO A 159 -12.11 -17.68 5.91
CA PRO A 159 -13.27 -18.19 6.66
C PRO A 159 -14.18 -17.04 7.10
N ARG A 160 -15.48 -17.29 7.12
CA ARG A 160 -16.44 -16.30 7.63
C ARG A 160 -16.15 -15.97 9.10
N THR A 161 -16.17 -14.69 9.42
CA THR A 161 -15.98 -14.21 10.79
C THR A 161 -17.07 -14.81 11.72
N PRO A 162 -16.71 -15.37 12.89
CA PRO A 162 -17.68 -15.87 13.85
C PRO A 162 -18.74 -14.81 14.19
N GLY A 163 -20.01 -15.20 14.15
CA GLY A 163 -21.15 -14.31 14.37
C GLY A 163 -21.72 -13.67 13.10
N ARG A 164 -21.05 -13.71 11.97
CA ARG A 164 -21.65 -13.38 10.67
C ARG A 164 -22.44 -14.56 10.12
N THR A 165 -23.56 -14.27 9.46
CA THR A 165 -24.44 -15.26 8.83
C THR A 165 -24.75 -14.85 7.39
N ALA A 166 -25.32 -15.75 6.59
CA ALA A 166 -25.77 -15.40 5.24
C ALA A 166 -26.85 -14.30 5.23
N ALA A 167 -27.61 -14.15 6.31
CA ALA A 167 -28.66 -13.14 6.41
C ALA A 167 -28.11 -11.71 6.59
N ASN A 168 -26.86 -11.56 7.11
CA ASN A 168 -26.18 -10.28 7.26
C ASN A 168 -24.87 -10.22 6.44
N ALA A 169 -24.78 -11.02 5.39
CA ALA A 169 -23.67 -10.98 4.45
C ALA A 169 -23.61 -9.62 3.74
N SER A 170 -22.40 -9.13 3.52
CA SER A 170 -22.12 -7.90 2.79
C SER A 170 -20.99 -8.11 1.80
N THR A 171 -20.77 -7.15 0.91
CA THR A 171 -19.66 -7.15 -0.05
C THR A 171 -18.30 -7.18 0.63
N ALA A 172 -18.20 -6.77 1.91
CA ALA A 172 -16.98 -6.89 2.70
C ALA A 172 -16.49 -8.33 2.83
N GLU A 173 -17.40 -9.33 2.87
CA GLU A 173 -17.02 -10.75 2.87
C GLU A 173 -16.44 -11.23 1.53
N GLN A 174 -16.64 -10.46 0.48
CA GLN A 174 -16.06 -10.71 -0.84
C GLN A 174 -14.72 -9.97 -1.04
N GLY A 175 -14.34 -9.11 -0.08
CA GLY A 175 -13.10 -8.33 -0.11
C GLY A 175 -13.23 -6.94 -0.74
N TYR A 176 -14.45 -6.39 -0.87
CA TYR A 176 -14.65 -4.99 -1.28
C TYR A 176 -15.78 -4.34 -0.48
N LEU A 177 -15.67 -3.03 -0.26
CA LEU A 177 -16.66 -2.28 0.52
C LEU A 177 -16.82 -0.86 0.00
N HIS A 178 -18.06 -0.41 -0.16
CA HIS A 178 -18.38 1.01 -0.28
C HIS A 178 -18.27 1.64 1.11
N CYS A 179 -17.25 2.46 1.30
CA CYS A 179 -16.87 3.05 2.60
C CYS A 179 -17.61 4.36 2.88
N GLY A 180 -18.12 5.04 1.86
CA GLY A 180 -18.80 6.33 2.00
C GLY A 180 -18.70 7.21 0.76
N PRO A 181 -18.89 8.53 0.90
CA PRO A 181 -18.82 9.49 -0.20
C PRO A 181 -17.42 9.55 -0.82
N PRO A 182 -17.22 10.33 -1.93
CA PRO A 182 -15.90 10.52 -2.51
C PRO A 182 -14.85 10.91 -1.49
N GLY A 183 -13.66 10.30 -1.59
CA GLY A 183 -12.54 10.39 -0.63
C GLY A 183 -12.55 9.32 0.46
N ALA A 184 -13.69 8.68 0.75
CA ALA A 184 -13.78 7.68 1.82
C ALA A 184 -12.96 6.42 1.54
N GLY A 185 -12.85 6.00 0.29
CA GLY A 185 -12.06 4.85 -0.13
C GLY A 185 -10.57 5.04 0.16
N HIS A 186 -9.99 6.11 -0.36
CA HIS A 186 -8.59 6.45 -0.11
C HIS A 186 -8.30 6.82 1.34
N PHE A 187 -9.26 7.43 2.06
CA PHE A 187 -9.12 7.64 3.50
C PHE A 187 -8.94 6.31 4.26
N VAL A 188 -9.83 5.35 4.04
CA VAL A 188 -9.73 4.02 4.67
C VAL A 188 -8.45 3.31 4.22
N LYS A 189 -8.07 3.45 2.94
CA LYS A 189 -6.84 2.85 2.40
C LYS A 189 -5.57 3.43 3.02
N MET A 190 -5.48 4.75 3.24
CA MET A 190 -4.28 5.33 3.87
C MET A 190 -4.11 4.86 5.31
N VAL A 191 -5.22 4.70 6.05
CA VAL A 191 -5.18 4.16 7.42
C VAL A 191 -4.73 2.70 7.41
N HIS A 192 -5.25 1.89 6.47
CA HIS A 192 -4.77 0.53 6.24
C HIS A 192 -3.24 0.49 6.06
N ASN A 193 -2.70 1.37 5.21
CA ASN A 193 -1.25 1.43 4.98
C ASN A 193 -0.48 1.95 6.20
N GLY A 194 -1.04 2.86 6.97
CA GLY A 194 -0.48 3.27 8.27
C GLY A 194 -0.32 2.08 9.22
N ILE A 195 -1.37 1.23 9.32
CA ILE A 195 -1.33 -0.02 10.11
C ILE A 195 -0.27 -0.98 9.54
N GLU A 196 -0.20 -1.13 8.21
CA GLU A 196 0.82 -1.94 7.53
C GLU A 196 2.24 -1.51 7.94
N TYR A 197 2.53 -0.19 7.95
CA TYR A 197 3.82 0.34 8.40
C TYR A 197 4.14 -0.08 9.85
N GLY A 198 3.16 0.01 10.76
CA GLY A 198 3.31 -0.39 12.16
C GLY A 198 3.62 -1.87 12.33
N ILE A 199 2.92 -2.74 11.58
CA ILE A 199 3.15 -4.19 11.61
C ILE A 199 4.54 -4.51 11.05
N MET A 200 4.92 -3.91 9.92
CA MET A 200 6.25 -4.11 9.32
C MET A 200 7.37 -3.69 10.26
N ALA A 201 7.25 -2.53 10.92
CA ALA A 201 8.23 -2.06 11.89
C ALA A 201 8.34 -3.02 13.07
N ALA A 202 7.22 -3.49 13.63
CA ALA A 202 7.23 -4.44 14.74
C ALA A 202 7.93 -5.77 14.40
N TYR A 203 7.71 -6.31 13.19
CA TYR A 203 8.45 -7.50 12.74
C TYR A 203 9.93 -7.20 12.56
N ALA A 204 10.28 -6.08 11.93
CA ALA A 204 11.67 -5.70 11.68
C ALA A 204 12.45 -5.54 13.01
N GLU A 205 11.91 -4.80 13.96
CA GLU A 205 12.51 -4.61 15.29
C GLU A 205 12.64 -5.93 16.04
N GLY A 206 11.58 -6.75 16.09
CA GLY A 206 11.60 -8.03 16.78
C GLY A 206 12.62 -9.03 16.19
N LEU A 207 12.64 -9.15 14.87
CA LEU A 207 13.63 -10.00 14.19
C LEU A 207 15.06 -9.47 14.34
N ASN A 208 15.24 -8.14 14.38
CA ASN A 208 16.54 -7.53 14.64
C ASN A 208 17.03 -7.81 16.06
N VAL A 209 16.16 -7.83 17.08
CA VAL A 209 16.53 -8.26 18.45
C VAL A 209 17.03 -9.71 18.44
N LEU A 210 16.36 -10.60 17.71
CA LEU A 210 16.79 -12.00 17.59
C LEU A 210 18.13 -12.13 16.83
N ASN A 211 18.30 -11.34 15.77
CA ASN A 211 19.55 -11.31 14.98
C ASN A 211 20.77 -10.88 15.80
N HIS A 212 20.58 -10.09 16.87
CA HIS A 212 21.64 -9.65 17.79
C HIS A 212 21.71 -10.48 19.08
N ALA A 213 21.03 -11.61 19.14
CA ALA A 213 21.00 -12.47 20.34
C ALA A 213 22.33 -13.18 20.63
N ASP A 214 23.33 -13.04 19.76
CA ASP A 214 24.71 -13.53 19.90
C ASP A 214 25.69 -12.48 20.41
N VAL A 215 25.27 -11.24 20.68
CA VAL A 215 26.14 -10.12 21.08
C VAL A 215 27.07 -10.45 22.25
N GLY A 216 26.69 -11.38 23.12
CA GLY A 216 27.52 -11.85 24.23
C GLY A 216 28.60 -12.86 23.84
N ALA A 217 28.64 -13.33 22.59
CA ALA A 217 29.73 -14.17 22.06
C ALA A 217 30.95 -13.33 21.59
N SER A 218 30.73 -12.04 21.29
CA SER A 218 31.72 -11.11 20.85
C SER A 218 32.50 -10.51 22.04
N GLU A 219 33.75 -10.05 21.79
CA GLU A 219 34.53 -9.32 22.80
C GLU A 219 33.82 -8.01 23.16
N GLN A 220 33.55 -7.83 24.46
CA GLN A 220 32.85 -6.65 24.97
C GLN A 220 33.82 -5.49 25.13
N VAL A 221 33.58 -4.40 24.44
CA VAL A 221 34.36 -3.17 24.63
C VAL A 221 33.87 -2.45 25.88
N SER A 222 34.79 -2.18 26.81
CA SER A 222 34.51 -1.41 28.03
C SER A 222 35.35 -0.15 28.03
N ASP A 223 34.73 1.01 27.96
CA ASP A 223 35.33 2.30 28.05
C ASP A 223 34.45 3.31 28.80
N ALA A 224 34.88 4.56 28.92
CA ALA A 224 34.13 5.62 29.60
C ALA A 224 32.85 6.02 28.86
N GLU A 225 32.69 5.65 27.60
CA GLU A 225 31.59 6.06 26.71
C GLU A 225 30.53 4.97 26.49
N THR A 226 30.87 3.72 26.86
CA THR A 226 30.05 2.54 26.55
C THR A 226 29.65 1.78 27.80
N THR A 227 28.37 1.58 28.05
CA THR A 227 27.90 0.68 29.09
C THR A 227 28.13 -0.76 28.64
N PRO A 228 28.97 -1.55 29.37
CA PRO A 228 29.23 -2.93 29.02
C PRO A 228 27.98 -3.80 29.17
N LEU A 229 27.87 -4.85 28.37
CA LEU A 229 26.83 -5.89 28.52
C LEU A 229 27.03 -6.59 29.88
N ARG A 230 26.06 -6.48 30.78
CA ARG A 230 26.19 -6.89 32.19
C ARG A 230 26.45 -8.39 32.37
N GLU A 231 25.77 -9.22 31.58
CA GLU A 231 25.84 -10.67 31.68
C GLU A 231 25.85 -11.32 30.30
N PRO A 232 27.01 -11.32 29.59
CA PRO A 232 27.12 -11.81 28.22
C PRO A 232 26.64 -13.24 28.02
N LYS A 233 26.66 -14.09 29.06
CA LYS A 233 26.23 -15.49 28.99
C LYS A 233 24.78 -15.70 28.56
N TYR A 234 23.91 -14.69 28.75
CA TYR A 234 22.50 -14.74 28.36
C TYR A 234 22.25 -14.30 26.92
N TYR A 235 23.26 -13.88 26.19
CA TYR A 235 23.18 -13.35 24.83
C TYR A 235 24.18 -14.08 23.91
N ARG A 236 24.11 -15.41 23.88
CA ARG A 236 24.99 -16.28 23.09
C ARG A 236 24.17 -17.27 22.27
N TYR A 237 23.04 -16.82 21.74
CA TYR A 237 22.18 -17.66 20.93
C TYR A 237 22.59 -17.50 19.47
N ASP A 238 22.90 -18.60 18.82
CA ASP A 238 23.03 -18.71 17.36
C ASP A 238 21.66 -19.11 16.82
N LEU A 239 20.87 -18.11 16.38
CA LEU A 239 19.48 -18.30 16.01
C LEU A 239 19.32 -18.33 14.49
N ASP A 240 18.62 -19.36 14.01
CA ASP A 240 18.20 -19.47 12.62
C ASP A 240 16.94 -18.60 12.40
N ILE A 241 17.13 -17.35 11.96
CA ILE A 241 16.03 -16.40 11.78
C ILE A 241 15.03 -16.84 10.70
N PRO A 242 15.42 -17.38 9.53
CA PRO A 242 14.51 -17.98 8.57
C PRO A 242 13.59 -19.05 9.18
N GLU A 243 14.14 -19.97 9.96
CA GLU A 243 13.35 -21.05 10.61
C GLU A 243 12.44 -20.51 11.72
N ILE A 244 12.84 -19.45 12.43
CA ILE A 244 11.97 -18.77 13.40
C ILE A 244 10.80 -18.09 12.69
N ALA A 245 11.03 -17.39 11.61
CA ALA A 245 9.96 -16.79 10.80
C ALA A 245 9.00 -17.88 10.26
N GLU A 246 9.54 -19.01 9.79
CA GLU A 246 8.74 -20.15 9.30
C GLU A 246 7.87 -20.76 10.42
N VAL A 247 8.40 -20.99 11.61
CA VAL A 247 7.58 -21.54 12.70
C VAL A 247 6.49 -20.56 13.16
N TRP A 248 6.79 -19.25 13.19
CA TRP A 248 5.80 -18.26 13.59
C TRP A 248 4.65 -18.15 12.60
N ARG A 249 4.92 -18.19 11.30
CA ARG A 249 3.85 -18.10 10.28
C ARG A 249 2.93 -19.33 10.29
N ARG A 250 3.35 -20.45 10.87
CA ARG A 250 2.62 -21.74 10.91
C ARG A 250 1.54 -21.83 11.99
N GLY A 251 1.22 -20.77 12.69
CA GLY A 251 0.11 -20.79 13.65
C GLY A 251 0.36 -20.03 14.95
N SER A 252 1.39 -19.20 15.01
CA SER A 252 1.53 -18.29 16.13
C SER A 252 0.51 -17.15 16.01
N VAL A 253 0.27 -16.44 17.12
CA VAL A 253 -0.67 -15.31 17.16
C VAL A 253 -0.22 -14.11 16.30
N VAL A 254 1.06 -14.05 15.94
CA VAL A 254 1.62 -13.02 15.03
C VAL A 254 1.62 -13.46 13.56
N ALA A 255 1.01 -14.58 13.21
CA ALA A 255 0.90 -15.01 11.82
C ALA A 255 0.11 -13.97 10.99
N SER A 256 0.64 -13.64 9.83
CA SER A 256 0.01 -12.71 8.87
C SER A 256 0.60 -12.90 7.47
N TRP A 257 -0.07 -12.36 6.46
CA TRP A 257 0.51 -12.37 5.11
C TRP A 257 1.85 -11.61 5.03
N LEU A 258 2.03 -10.54 5.80
CA LEU A 258 3.31 -9.84 5.86
C LEU A 258 4.42 -10.75 6.43
N LEU A 259 4.11 -11.59 7.41
CA LEU A 259 5.07 -12.56 7.92
C LEU A 259 5.36 -13.68 6.91
N ASP A 260 4.36 -14.11 6.12
CA ASP A 260 4.58 -15.05 5.00
C ASP A 260 5.59 -14.48 3.99
N LEU A 261 5.43 -13.20 3.62
CA LEU A 261 6.35 -12.52 2.70
C LEU A 261 7.74 -12.32 3.31
N THR A 262 7.80 -12.04 4.61
CA THR A 262 9.09 -11.94 5.35
C THR A 262 9.82 -13.27 5.35
N ALA A 263 9.13 -14.38 5.64
CA ALA A 263 9.73 -15.71 5.61
C ALA A 263 10.22 -16.08 4.21
N ALA A 264 9.47 -15.75 3.16
CA ALA A 264 9.89 -15.99 1.78
C ALA A 264 11.19 -15.20 1.44
N ALA A 265 11.27 -13.93 1.83
CA ALA A 265 12.47 -13.12 1.62
C ALA A 265 13.69 -13.67 2.37
N LEU A 266 13.50 -14.14 3.60
CA LEU A 266 14.58 -14.72 4.42
C LEU A 266 15.06 -16.09 3.91
N VAL A 267 14.20 -16.86 3.23
CA VAL A 267 14.62 -18.10 2.55
C VAL A 267 15.46 -17.77 1.32
N GLU A 268 15.12 -16.72 0.58
CA GLU A 268 15.86 -16.29 -0.61
C GLU A 268 17.22 -15.68 -0.26
N ASP A 269 17.25 -14.81 0.77
CA ASP A 269 18.45 -14.12 1.25
C ASP A 269 18.42 -14.05 2.80
N PRO A 270 18.99 -15.04 3.51
CA PRO A 270 18.93 -15.11 4.98
C PRO A 270 19.54 -13.91 5.73
N LYS A 271 20.44 -13.18 5.10
CA LYS A 271 21.08 -12.00 5.67
C LYS A 271 20.59 -10.69 5.09
N LEU A 272 19.67 -10.75 4.09
CA LEU A 272 19.13 -9.60 3.39
C LEU A 272 20.21 -8.66 2.81
N GLU A 273 21.34 -9.24 2.37
CA GLU A 273 22.51 -8.49 1.86
C GLU A 273 22.22 -7.75 0.54
N ALA A 274 21.18 -8.18 -0.19
CA ALA A 274 20.70 -7.52 -1.40
C ALA A 274 20.03 -6.15 -1.12
N PHE A 275 19.74 -5.83 0.14
CA PHE A 275 19.00 -4.62 0.53
C PHE A 275 19.87 -3.64 1.29
N SER A 276 19.83 -2.37 0.91
CA SER A 276 20.60 -1.30 1.57
C SER A 276 19.98 -0.79 2.88
N GLY A 277 18.81 -1.28 3.27
CA GLY A 277 18.10 -0.80 4.44
C GLY A 277 17.38 0.55 4.26
N ARG A 278 17.43 1.16 3.08
CA ARG A 278 16.73 2.43 2.78
C ARG A 278 15.25 2.16 2.48
N VAL A 279 14.36 2.65 3.33
CA VAL A 279 12.91 2.42 3.22
C VAL A 279 12.18 3.71 2.80
N SER A 280 11.54 3.67 1.64
CA SER A 280 10.71 4.78 1.14
C SER A 280 9.32 4.77 1.78
N ASP A 281 8.66 5.92 1.79
CA ASP A 281 7.23 6.05 2.08
C ASP A 281 6.52 6.62 0.83
N SER A 282 5.29 6.17 0.58
CA SER A 282 4.47 6.57 -0.57
C SER A 282 3.39 7.60 -0.22
N GLY A 283 3.44 8.16 0.98
CA GLY A 283 2.58 9.25 1.45
C GLY A 283 1.51 8.83 2.45
N GLU A 284 0.95 7.63 2.35
CA GLU A 284 -0.20 7.20 3.15
C GLU A 284 0.08 7.21 4.65
N GLY A 285 1.28 6.80 5.08
CA GLY A 285 1.70 6.90 6.48
C GLY A 285 1.70 8.35 6.98
N ARG A 286 2.15 9.30 6.16
CA ARG A 286 2.12 10.73 6.47
C ARG A 286 0.68 11.22 6.60
N TRP A 287 -0.17 10.91 5.63
CA TRP A 287 -1.56 11.35 5.60
C TRP A 287 -2.35 10.78 6.78
N THR A 288 -2.08 9.52 7.17
CA THR A 288 -2.68 8.90 8.36
C THR A 288 -2.28 9.64 9.63
N VAL A 289 -1.01 10.02 9.80
CA VAL A 289 -0.56 10.78 10.98
C VAL A 289 -1.15 12.19 10.98
N LEU A 290 -1.22 12.86 9.82
CA LEU A 290 -1.84 14.19 9.69
C LEU A 290 -3.34 14.15 10.03
N ALA A 291 -4.07 13.16 9.52
CA ALA A 291 -5.48 12.96 9.84
C ALA A 291 -5.68 12.73 11.34
N ALA A 292 -4.85 11.90 11.97
CA ALA A 292 -4.91 11.66 13.41
C ALA A 292 -4.66 12.92 14.23
N VAL A 293 -3.77 13.82 13.79
CA VAL A 293 -3.56 15.14 14.43
C VAL A 293 -4.82 16.01 14.31
N ASP A 294 -5.41 16.08 13.11
CA ASP A 294 -6.61 16.88 12.85
C ASP A 294 -7.83 16.36 13.64
N GLU A 295 -7.93 15.04 13.80
CA GLU A 295 -8.98 14.35 14.56
C GLU A 295 -8.75 14.35 16.09
N GLY A 296 -7.53 14.70 16.55
CA GLY A 296 -7.14 14.62 17.95
C GLY A 296 -6.95 13.18 18.46
N VAL A 297 -6.60 12.24 17.60
CA VAL A 297 -6.42 10.82 17.91
C VAL A 297 -4.94 10.48 18.09
N PRO A 298 -4.53 9.81 19.18
CA PRO A 298 -3.13 9.40 19.39
C PRO A 298 -2.76 8.22 18.50
N VAL A 299 -1.62 8.33 17.80
CA VAL A 299 -1.11 7.29 16.87
C VAL A 299 0.38 7.00 17.10
N HIS A 300 0.75 6.68 18.34
CA HIS A 300 2.16 6.50 18.74
C HIS A 300 2.89 5.45 17.90
N VAL A 301 2.29 4.30 17.64
CA VAL A 301 2.90 3.23 16.85
C VAL A 301 3.06 3.65 15.39
N LEU A 302 2.02 4.22 14.78
CA LEU A 302 2.04 4.60 13.37
C LEU A 302 3.00 5.77 13.10
N SER A 303 3.08 6.75 14.01
CA SER A 303 4.03 7.84 13.89
C SER A 303 5.48 7.37 14.05
N ALA A 304 5.76 6.49 15.02
CA ALA A 304 7.08 5.92 15.19
C ALA A 304 7.53 5.15 13.94
N SER A 305 6.69 4.29 13.39
CA SER A 305 7.00 3.52 12.18
C SER A 305 7.22 4.39 10.94
N LEU A 306 6.54 5.55 10.84
CA LEU A 306 6.80 6.53 9.78
C LEU A 306 8.16 7.21 9.95
N PHE A 307 8.49 7.61 11.18
CA PHE A 307 9.76 8.30 11.48
C PHE A 307 10.97 7.38 11.32
N ASP A 308 10.81 6.09 11.62
CA ASP A 308 11.81 5.06 11.35
C ASP A 308 12.18 5.00 9.84
N ARG A 309 11.19 5.12 8.95
CA ARG A 309 11.46 5.25 7.51
C ARG A 309 12.23 6.52 7.15
N PHE A 310 12.01 7.63 7.86
CA PHE A 310 12.81 8.84 7.65
C PHE A 310 14.25 8.63 8.13
N GLU A 311 14.44 8.01 9.29
CA GLU A 311 15.75 7.69 9.83
C GLU A 311 16.53 6.76 8.90
N SER A 312 15.89 5.74 8.33
CA SER A 312 16.51 4.82 7.36
C SER A 312 17.10 5.53 6.12
N ARG A 313 16.71 6.78 5.87
CA ARG A 313 17.18 7.62 4.76
C ARG A 313 18.21 8.68 5.19
N ALA A 314 18.74 8.56 6.40
CA ALA A 314 19.69 9.48 7.02
C ALA A 314 19.11 10.89 7.34
N GLU A 315 17.79 11.05 7.42
CA GLU A 315 17.15 12.34 7.75
C GLU A 315 17.39 12.77 9.22
N ALA A 316 17.91 11.87 10.08
CA ALA A 316 18.31 12.16 11.45
C ALA A 316 19.78 12.58 11.62
N GLU A 317 20.60 12.59 10.55
CA GLU A 317 22.05 12.78 10.63
C GLU A 317 22.46 14.07 11.36
N PHE A 318 21.83 15.19 11.05
CA PHE A 318 22.14 16.47 11.70
C PHE A 318 21.75 16.46 13.20
N ALA A 319 20.63 15.85 13.57
CA ALA A 319 20.22 15.71 14.96
C ALA A 319 21.23 14.86 15.75
N ASN A 320 21.68 13.75 15.19
CA ASN A 320 22.68 12.87 15.78
C ASN A 320 24.02 13.60 15.97
N ARG A 321 24.45 14.43 14.99
CA ARG A 321 25.64 15.28 15.11
C ARG A 321 25.50 16.31 16.25
N ILE A 322 24.33 16.91 16.45
CA ILE A 322 24.07 17.83 17.55
C ILE A 322 24.19 17.10 18.89
N LEU A 323 23.61 15.90 19.03
CA LEU A 323 23.70 15.10 20.25
C LEU A 323 25.15 14.80 20.60
N SER A 324 25.94 14.38 19.64
CA SER A 324 27.36 14.13 19.81
C SER A 324 28.14 15.39 20.21
N ALA A 325 27.89 16.51 19.54
CA ALA A 325 28.48 17.79 19.86
C ALA A 325 28.15 18.25 21.29
N MET A 326 26.90 18.12 21.72
CA MET A 326 26.49 18.46 23.09
C MET A 326 27.22 17.58 24.13
N ARG A 327 27.29 16.26 23.91
CA ARG A 327 28.06 15.36 24.79
C ARG A 327 29.50 15.79 24.95
N LYS A 328 30.14 16.19 23.84
CA LYS A 328 31.52 16.71 23.86
C LYS A 328 31.62 18.02 24.67
N GLN A 329 30.68 18.95 24.49
CA GLN A 329 30.76 20.27 25.14
C GLN A 329 30.55 20.21 26.64
N PHE A 330 29.60 19.42 27.14
CA PHE A 330 29.33 19.37 28.58
C PHE A 330 30.14 18.31 29.33
N GLY A 331 30.52 17.21 28.67
CA GLY A 331 31.19 16.07 29.30
C GLY A 331 32.60 15.77 28.80
N GLY A 332 33.06 16.45 27.75
CA GLY A 332 34.35 16.15 27.11
C GLY A 332 34.38 14.82 26.35
N HIS A 333 33.20 14.18 26.17
CA HIS A 333 33.09 12.88 25.50
C HIS A 333 33.50 12.97 24.03
N ALA A 334 34.45 12.16 23.62
CA ALA A 334 34.88 12.10 22.22
C ALA A 334 34.07 11.04 21.44
N GLU A 335 33.74 11.37 20.20
CA GLU A 335 33.22 10.33 19.30
C GLU A 335 34.26 9.25 19.05
N ARG A 336 33.83 7.99 19.05
CA ARG A 336 34.66 6.90 18.54
C ARG A 336 34.86 7.09 17.04
N LYS A 337 36.09 6.93 16.61
CA LYS A 337 36.39 6.70 15.19
C LYS A 337 36.32 5.20 14.96
N GLU A 338 35.41 4.78 14.09
CA GLU A 338 35.35 3.41 13.59
C GLU A 338 36.66 3.01 12.91
#